data_037afe64d78cdcd7482ebd050880d637
#
_entry.id   037afe64d78cdcd7482ebd050880d637
#
_cell.length_a   1.000
_cell.length_b   1.000
_cell.length_c   1.000
_cell.angle_alpha   90.00
_cell.angle_beta   90.00
_cell.angle_gamma   90.00
#
_symmetry.space_group_name_H-M   'P 1'
#
loop_
_entity.id
_entity.type
_entity.pdbx_description
1 polymer ?
#
loop_
_entity_poly.entity_id
_entity_poly.type
_entity_poly.pdbx_seq_one_letter_code
_entity_poly.pdbx_strand_id
1 'polypeptide(L)'
;MANNLYTYISLLKGINVGGNKKILMADLKQLYETCGCVAVQTYIQSGNVVLQSNLSAQDVSAAVSRAIELRYGFEVAVLCLTHSELEQIIQNNPFAPDFVNTYFTILFAPTQHATRLIADAYLPDRFHLTDQVVYVYCPNGGYGNTKLSNAFLEKQLKVTATTRNYATLVKLLEMGR
;
A
#
# COMPACT_ATOMS: atom_id res chain seq x y z
N MET A 1 -14.54 -1.25 29.93
CA MET A 1 -13.28 -1.65 29.28
C MET A 1 -12.86 -0.50 28.39
N ALA A 2 -11.65 0.03 28.56
CA ALA A 2 -11.16 1.10 27.70
C ALA A 2 -11.07 0.56 26.27
N ASN A 3 -11.84 1.14 25.33
CA ASN A 3 -11.70 0.85 23.90
C ASN A 3 -10.36 1.44 23.45
N ASN A 4 -9.32 0.63 23.43
CA ASN A 4 -8.03 1.04 22.88
C ASN A 4 -8.19 1.24 21.37
N LEU A 5 -8.02 2.48 20.94
CA LEU A 5 -7.95 2.82 19.51
C LEU A 5 -6.50 2.64 19.03
N TYR A 6 -6.35 1.94 17.92
CA TYR A 6 -5.08 1.77 17.22
C TYR A 6 -5.05 2.64 15.97
N THR A 7 -3.93 3.29 15.72
CA THR A 7 -3.73 4.04 14.47
C THR A 7 -3.25 3.11 13.38
N TYR A 8 -3.95 3.14 12.24
CA TYR A 8 -3.60 2.36 11.04
C TYR A 8 -3.37 3.27 9.85
N ILE A 9 -2.49 2.82 8.97
CA ILE A 9 -2.32 3.34 7.62
C ILE A 9 -2.92 2.30 6.67
N SER A 10 -3.95 2.71 5.93
CA SER A 10 -4.66 1.85 4.99
C SER A 10 -4.32 2.21 3.56
N LEU A 11 -3.94 1.21 2.78
CA LEU A 11 -3.55 1.33 1.39
C LEU A 11 -4.55 0.55 0.52
N LEU A 12 -5.19 1.24 -0.42
CA LEU A 12 -6.10 0.65 -1.37
C LEU A 12 -5.37 0.36 -2.68
N LYS A 13 -5.68 -0.78 -3.28
CA LYS A 13 -5.08 -1.16 -4.56
C LYS A 13 -5.92 -0.67 -5.73
N GLY A 14 -5.29 0.12 -6.61
CA GLY A 14 -5.77 0.36 -7.97
C GLY A 14 -7.07 1.14 -8.08
N ILE A 15 -7.38 2.03 -7.14
CA ILE A 15 -8.48 2.99 -7.31
C ILE A 15 -8.02 4.24 -8.06
N ASN A 16 -8.93 4.88 -8.77
CA ASN A 16 -8.71 6.14 -9.50
C ASN A 16 -7.55 6.09 -10.52
N VAL A 17 -7.25 4.92 -11.07
CA VAL A 17 -6.19 4.73 -12.06
C VAL A 17 -6.80 4.53 -13.44
N GLY A 18 -6.32 5.29 -14.43
CA GLY A 18 -6.78 5.14 -15.82
C GLY A 18 -8.29 5.30 -16.02
N GLY A 19 -8.96 6.06 -15.15
CA GLY A 19 -10.40 6.26 -15.19
C GLY A 19 -11.25 5.10 -14.62
N ASN A 20 -10.60 4.04 -14.14
CA ASN A 20 -11.27 2.89 -13.53
C ASN A 20 -11.39 3.03 -12.00
N LYS A 21 -12.35 2.30 -11.43
CA LYS A 21 -12.60 2.21 -9.98
C LYS A 21 -12.60 3.59 -9.30
N LYS A 22 -13.39 4.51 -9.84
CA LYS A 22 -13.49 5.88 -9.34
C LYS A 22 -14.17 5.92 -7.97
N ILE A 23 -13.47 6.47 -6.99
CA ILE A 23 -13.98 6.76 -5.65
C ILE A 23 -13.53 8.18 -5.27
N LEU A 24 -14.47 9.05 -4.95
CA LEU A 24 -14.16 10.37 -4.41
C LEU A 24 -13.57 10.25 -3.01
N MET A 25 -12.57 11.06 -2.69
CA MET A 25 -11.90 10.97 -1.37
C MET A 25 -12.85 11.30 -0.21
N ALA A 26 -13.79 12.20 -0.39
CA ALA A 26 -14.83 12.48 0.59
C ALA A 26 -15.74 11.27 0.85
N ASP A 27 -16.11 10.55 -0.21
CA ASP A 27 -16.91 9.33 -0.12
C ASP A 27 -16.13 8.19 0.53
N LEU A 28 -14.85 8.06 0.20
CA LEU A 28 -13.96 7.08 0.81
C LEU A 28 -13.83 7.31 2.31
N LYS A 29 -13.61 8.56 2.72
CA LYS A 29 -13.58 8.93 4.14
C LYS A 29 -14.86 8.51 4.84
N GLN A 30 -16.02 8.89 4.32
CA GLN A 30 -17.33 8.55 4.88
C GLN A 30 -17.54 7.03 4.97
N LEU A 31 -17.06 6.27 3.98
CA LEU A 31 -17.15 4.82 3.97
C LEU A 31 -16.35 4.20 5.13
N TYR A 32 -15.13 4.67 5.39
CA TYR A 32 -14.36 4.24 6.57
C TYR A 32 -15.07 4.58 7.88
N GLU A 33 -15.65 5.78 8.00
CA GLU A 33 -16.41 6.20 9.17
C GLU A 33 -17.64 5.30 9.39
N THR A 34 -18.32 4.91 8.30
CA THR A 34 -19.45 3.96 8.36
C THR A 34 -19.02 2.55 8.82
N CYS A 35 -17.77 2.16 8.55
CA CYS A 35 -17.16 0.93 9.05
C CYS A 35 -16.70 1.02 10.53
N GLY A 36 -17.02 2.10 11.24
CA GLY A 36 -16.66 2.29 12.65
C GLY A 36 -15.25 2.85 12.89
N CYS A 37 -14.58 3.33 11.84
CA CYS A 37 -13.31 4.02 11.98
C CYS A 37 -13.50 5.46 12.38
N VAL A 38 -12.56 6.00 13.16
CA VAL A 38 -12.54 7.41 13.60
C VAL A 38 -11.26 8.11 13.18
N ALA A 39 -11.20 9.43 13.30
CA ALA A 39 -10.05 10.26 12.91
C ALA A 39 -9.57 9.99 11.46
N VAL A 40 -10.51 9.69 10.56
CA VAL A 40 -10.21 9.28 9.17
C VAL A 40 -9.71 10.46 8.36
N GLN A 41 -8.54 10.30 7.76
CA GLN A 41 -7.91 11.28 6.88
C GLN A 41 -7.46 10.58 5.59
N THR A 42 -7.79 11.15 4.44
CA THR A 42 -7.34 10.66 3.13
C THR A 42 -6.15 11.49 2.64
N TYR A 43 -5.25 10.85 1.89
CA TYR A 43 -4.11 11.53 1.28
C TYR A 43 -3.98 11.14 -0.19
N ILE A 44 -4.04 12.13 -1.07
CA ILE A 44 -4.06 12.01 -2.54
C ILE A 44 -5.08 10.98 -3.05
N GLN A 45 -5.23 10.86 -4.37
CA GLN A 45 -6.33 10.06 -4.94
C GLN A 45 -6.03 8.57 -5.12
N SER A 46 -4.81 8.12 -4.83
CA SER A 46 -4.38 6.74 -5.03
C SER A 46 -4.83 5.76 -3.92
N GLY A 47 -5.69 6.21 -3.00
CA GLY A 47 -6.22 5.33 -1.94
C GLY A 47 -5.27 5.15 -0.77
N ASN A 48 -4.94 6.26 -0.11
CA ASN A 48 -4.15 6.26 1.12
C ASN A 48 -5.00 6.89 2.22
N VAL A 49 -5.16 6.18 3.34
CA VAL A 49 -6.02 6.60 4.44
C VAL A 49 -5.29 6.36 5.76
N VAL A 50 -5.33 7.37 6.64
CA VAL A 50 -4.94 7.23 8.04
C VAL A 50 -6.20 7.22 8.88
N LEU A 51 -6.29 6.31 9.83
CA LEU A 51 -7.49 6.11 10.64
C LEU A 51 -7.16 5.59 12.03
N GLN A 52 -8.14 5.65 12.92
CA GLN A 52 -8.11 4.94 14.19
C GLN A 52 -9.28 3.96 14.28
N SER A 53 -9.05 2.79 14.88
CA SER A 53 -10.08 1.78 15.10
C SER A 53 -9.75 0.92 16.32
N ASN A 54 -10.77 0.36 16.94
CA ASN A 54 -10.63 -0.69 17.95
C ASN A 54 -10.66 -2.10 17.35
N LEU A 55 -10.89 -2.23 16.05
CA LEU A 55 -10.82 -3.49 15.32
C LEU A 55 -9.37 -3.81 14.95
N SER A 56 -9.09 -5.07 14.64
CA SER A 56 -7.81 -5.47 14.08
C SER A 56 -7.59 -4.88 12.67
N ALA A 57 -6.34 -4.76 12.24
CA ALA A 57 -5.99 -4.31 10.89
C ALA A 57 -6.68 -5.16 9.81
N GLN A 58 -6.79 -6.47 10.03
CA GLN A 58 -7.44 -7.41 9.12
C GLN A 58 -8.96 -7.17 9.07
N ASP A 59 -9.60 -6.95 10.20
CA ASP A 59 -11.05 -6.69 10.25
C ASP A 59 -11.40 -5.36 9.59
N VAL A 60 -10.60 -4.31 9.81
CA VAL A 60 -10.76 -3.02 9.10
C VAL A 60 -10.62 -3.23 7.59
N SER A 61 -9.57 -3.93 7.15
CA SER A 61 -9.34 -4.20 5.73
C SER A 61 -10.51 -4.94 5.08
N ALA A 62 -11.02 -5.97 5.75
CA ALA A 62 -12.14 -6.78 5.27
C ALA A 62 -13.45 -5.97 5.22
N ALA A 63 -13.75 -5.22 6.29
CA ALA A 63 -14.96 -4.40 6.36
C ALA A 63 -14.99 -3.32 5.26
N VAL A 64 -13.88 -2.62 5.06
CA VAL A 64 -13.76 -1.57 4.05
C VAL A 64 -13.84 -2.15 2.63
N SER A 65 -13.12 -3.24 2.34
CA SER A 65 -13.18 -3.91 1.03
C SER A 65 -14.60 -4.31 0.67
N ARG A 66 -15.33 -4.93 1.61
CA ARG A 66 -16.72 -5.31 1.43
C ARG A 66 -17.66 -4.10 1.24
N ALA A 67 -17.46 -3.05 2.01
CA ALA A 67 -18.26 -1.83 1.90
C ALA A 67 -18.07 -1.14 0.54
N ILE A 68 -16.85 -1.14 -0.01
CA ILE A 68 -16.56 -0.64 -1.36
C ILE A 68 -17.30 -1.48 -2.40
N GLU A 69 -17.20 -2.80 -2.33
CA GLU A 69 -17.87 -3.71 -3.26
C GLU A 69 -19.38 -3.50 -3.26
N LEU A 70 -20.01 -3.41 -2.08
CA LEU A 70 -21.43 -3.17 -1.94
C LEU A 70 -21.87 -1.82 -2.50
N ARG A 71 -21.07 -0.76 -2.31
CA ARG A 71 -21.42 0.60 -2.72
C ARG A 71 -21.16 0.87 -4.20
N TYR A 72 -20.06 0.33 -4.75
CA TYR A 72 -19.56 0.67 -6.07
C TYR A 72 -19.64 -0.48 -7.08
N GLY A 73 -19.90 -1.72 -6.65
CA GLY A 73 -20.02 -2.89 -7.52
C GLY A 73 -18.68 -3.42 -8.07
N PHE A 74 -17.56 -3.03 -7.47
CA PHE A 74 -16.25 -3.56 -7.83
C PHE A 74 -15.40 -3.87 -6.59
N GLU A 75 -14.57 -4.88 -6.71
CA GLU A 75 -13.65 -5.29 -5.66
C GLU A 75 -12.42 -4.37 -5.59
N VAL A 76 -12.02 -4.01 -4.36
CA VAL A 76 -10.77 -3.31 -4.06
C VAL A 76 -10.08 -4.04 -2.93
N ALA A 77 -8.86 -4.49 -3.15
CA ALA A 77 -8.03 -5.01 -2.08
C ALA A 77 -7.56 -3.87 -1.19
N VAL A 78 -7.68 -4.06 0.13
CA VAL A 78 -7.33 -3.10 1.17
C VAL A 78 -6.32 -3.74 2.11
N LEU A 79 -5.24 -3.03 2.41
CA LEU A 79 -4.23 -3.43 3.38
C LEU A 79 -4.12 -2.36 4.46
N CYS A 80 -4.28 -2.74 5.70
CA CYS A 80 -4.01 -1.88 6.85
C CYS A 80 -2.69 -2.30 7.50
N LEU A 81 -1.83 -1.31 7.76
CA LEU A 81 -0.56 -1.44 8.47
C LEU A 81 -0.61 -0.59 9.73
N THR A 82 0.05 -1.04 10.78
CA THR A 82 0.35 -0.19 11.93
C THR A 82 1.39 0.86 11.57
N HIS A 83 1.47 1.93 12.34
CA HIS A 83 2.51 2.95 12.19
C HIS A 83 3.92 2.33 12.26
N SER A 84 4.16 1.42 13.21
CA SER A 84 5.44 0.74 13.39
C SER A 84 5.83 -0.14 12.20
N GLU A 85 4.87 -0.88 11.62
CA GLU A 85 5.13 -1.70 10.42
C GLU A 85 5.54 -0.84 9.23
N LEU A 86 4.83 0.26 8.98
CA LEU A 86 5.19 1.17 7.89
C LEU A 86 6.55 1.84 8.13
N GLU A 87 6.84 2.24 9.37
CA GLU A 87 8.14 2.80 9.74
C GLU A 87 9.28 1.81 9.48
N GLN A 88 9.12 0.55 9.88
CA GLN A 88 10.10 -0.51 9.61
C GLN A 88 10.30 -0.76 8.12
N ILE A 89 9.23 -0.76 7.32
CA ILE A 89 9.32 -0.88 5.86
C ILE A 89 10.20 0.24 5.28
N ILE A 90 10.04 1.47 5.73
CA ILE A 90 10.84 2.60 5.25
C ILE A 90 12.29 2.50 5.71
N GLN A 91 12.53 2.17 6.98
CA GLN A 91 13.87 2.08 7.57
C GLN A 91 14.70 0.94 6.97
N ASN A 92 14.08 -0.15 6.58
CA ASN A 92 14.74 -1.32 6.00
C ASN A 92 15.01 -1.18 4.48
N ASN A 93 14.83 0.00 3.89
CA ASN A 93 15.14 0.23 2.48
C ASN A 93 16.64 0.05 2.20
N PRO A 94 17.06 -0.97 1.44
CA PRO A 94 18.48 -1.24 1.18
C PRO A 94 19.11 -0.28 0.16
N PHE A 95 18.30 0.55 -0.51
CA PHE A 95 18.77 1.52 -1.48
C PHE A 95 18.91 2.94 -0.93
N ALA A 96 18.76 3.09 0.41
CA ALA A 96 18.99 4.37 1.06
C ALA A 96 20.47 4.82 0.83
N PRO A 97 20.74 6.13 0.72
CA PRO A 97 19.80 7.25 0.89
C PRO A 97 19.06 7.68 -0.39
N ASP A 98 19.16 6.96 -1.50
CA ASP A 98 18.45 7.32 -2.75
C ASP A 98 16.96 6.95 -2.69
N PHE A 99 16.21 7.69 -1.88
CA PHE A 99 14.78 7.47 -1.67
C PHE A 99 13.93 7.91 -2.87
N VAL A 100 14.40 8.85 -3.68
CA VAL A 100 13.65 9.41 -4.81
C VAL A 100 13.43 8.36 -5.89
N ASN A 101 14.41 7.50 -6.11
CA ASN A 101 14.39 6.43 -7.10
C ASN A 101 13.93 5.09 -6.53
N THR A 102 13.54 5.03 -5.27
CA THR A 102 13.05 3.81 -4.61
C THR A 102 11.52 3.83 -4.51
N TYR A 103 10.92 2.73 -4.93
CA TYR A 103 9.48 2.46 -4.86
C TYR A 103 9.23 1.24 -3.98
N PHE A 104 8.14 1.27 -3.24
CA PHE A 104 7.80 0.27 -2.24
C PHE A 104 6.57 -0.48 -2.71
N THR A 105 6.74 -1.69 -3.22
CA THR A 105 5.64 -2.58 -3.57
C THR A 105 5.32 -3.43 -2.36
N ILE A 106 4.28 -3.04 -1.64
CA ILE A 106 3.88 -3.67 -0.36
C ILE A 106 2.98 -4.86 -0.68
N LEU A 107 3.35 -6.03 -0.19
CA LEU A 107 2.66 -7.28 -0.40
C LEU A 107 1.53 -7.45 0.61
N PHE A 108 0.38 -7.95 0.17
CA PHE A 108 -0.79 -8.19 1.03
C PHE A 108 -0.68 -9.52 1.80
N ALA A 109 0.23 -10.39 1.40
CA ALA A 109 0.59 -11.62 2.07
C ALA A 109 2.02 -12.03 1.68
N PRO A 110 2.71 -12.85 2.46
CA PRO A 110 4.00 -13.42 2.06
C PRO A 110 3.89 -14.25 0.79
N THR A 111 4.94 -14.26 -0.04
CA THR A 111 5.00 -15.05 -1.26
C THR A 111 5.86 -16.29 -1.10
N GLN A 112 5.48 -17.40 -1.74
CA GLN A 112 6.28 -18.61 -1.88
C GLN A 112 7.01 -18.67 -3.24
N HIS A 113 6.90 -17.63 -4.06
CA HIS A 113 7.41 -17.58 -5.43
C HIS A 113 8.61 -16.62 -5.61
N ALA A 114 9.35 -16.33 -4.55
CA ALA A 114 10.49 -15.41 -4.57
C ALA A 114 11.52 -15.72 -5.67
N THR A 115 11.77 -17.02 -5.93
CA THR A 115 12.72 -17.50 -6.94
C THR A 115 12.35 -17.17 -8.39
N ARG A 116 11.13 -16.67 -8.64
CA ARG A 116 10.72 -16.20 -9.97
C ARG A 116 11.29 -14.83 -10.33
N LEU A 117 11.76 -14.08 -9.34
CA LEU A 117 12.49 -12.84 -9.57
C LEU A 117 13.99 -13.15 -9.65
N ILE A 118 14.60 -12.86 -10.78
CA ILE A 118 16.01 -13.16 -11.04
C ILE A 118 16.81 -11.89 -10.83
N ALA A 119 17.78 -11.91 -9.93
CA ALA A 119 18.71 -10.81 -9.73
C ALA A 119 19.39 -10.42 -11.05
N ASP A 120 19.65 -9.14 -11.23
CA ASP A 120 20.32 -8.56 -12.41
C ASP A 120 19.61 -8.74 -13.78
N ALA A 121 18.46 -9.42 -13.81
CA ALA A 121 17.66 -9.57 -15.04
C ALA A 121 16.98 -8.28 -15.49
N TYR A 122 16.93 -7.25 -14.63
CA TYR A 122 16.17 -6.01 -14.83
C TYR A 122 17.07 -4.77 -14.89
N LEU A 123 18.37 -4.92 -14.91
CA LEU A 123 19.32 -3.80 -14.91
C LEU A 123 18.99 -2.77 -16.00
N PRO A 124 19.13 -1.46 -15.71
CA PRO A 124 19.75 -0.89 -14.52
C PRO A 124 18.85 -0.88 -13.26
N ASP A 125 17.57 -1.25 -13.39
CA ASP A 125 16.67 -1.38 -12.26
C ASP A 125 17.06 -2.55 -11.37
N ARG A 126 16.90 -2.39 -10.08
CA ARG A 126 17.21 -3.42 -9.08
C ARG A 126 16.04 -3.61 -8.14
N PHE A 127 15.98 -4.75 -7.49
CA PHE A 127 14.98 -5.01 -6.45
C PHE A 127 15.60 -5.72 -5.24
N HIS A 128 14.90 -5.60 -4.13
CA HIS A 128 15.14 -6.40 -2.93
C HIS A 128 13.79 -6.86 -2.37
N LEU A 129 13.62 -8.16 -2.25
CA LEU A 129 12.38 -8.79 -1.77
C LEU A 129 12.52 -9.20 -0.32
N THR A 130 11.52 -8.85 0.49
CA THR A 130 11.29 -9.36 1.84
C THR A 130 9.91 -10.05 1.90
N ASP A 131 9.52 -10.54 3.06
CA ASP A 131 8.19 -11.15 3.25
C ASP A 131 7.02 -10.16 3.06
N GLN A 132 7.28 -8.87 3.24
CA GLN A 132 6.24 -7.83 3.24
C GLN A 132 6.36 -6.83 2.09
N VAL A 133 7.53 -6.67 1.50
CA VAL A 133 7.75 -5.62 0.51
C VAL A 133 8.80 -6.00 -0.53
N VAL A 134 8.57 -5.57 -1.76
CA VAL A 134 9.60 -5.50 -2.80
C VAL A 134 10.04 -4.03 -2.90
N TYR A 135 11.27 -3.74 -2.51
CA TYR A 135 11.90 -2.47 -2.80
C TYR A 135 12.36 -2.48 -4.25
N VAL A 136 11.90 -1.52 -5.03
CA VAL A 136 12.24 -1.40 -6.47
C VAL A 136 13.03 -0.12 -6.66
N TYR A 137 14.26 -0.24 -7.14
CA TYR A 137 15.15 0.87 -7.41
C TYR A 137 15.25 1.15 -8.91
N CYS A 138 14.86 2.34 -9.35
CA CYS A 138 14.78 2.76 -10.75
C CYS A 138 15.66 4.00 -10.98
N PRO A 139 16.98 3.86 -11.20
CA PRO A 139 17.90 5.00 -11.29
C PRO A 139 17.70 5.86 -12.54
N ASN A 140 17.19 5.27 -13.63
CA ASN A 140 17.08 5.91 -14.93
C ASN A 140 15.63 5.97 -15.44
N GLY A 141 14.93 7.07 -15.17
CA GLY A 141 13.62 7.33 -15.75
C GLY A 141 12.41 6.98 -14.89
N GLY A 142 12.64 6.60 -13.64
CA GLY A 142 11.59 6.40 -12.64
C GLY A 142 10.70 5.17 -12.88
N TYR A 143 9.72 5.00 -12.02
CA TYR A 143 8.86 3.82 -11.95
C TYR A 143 8.02 3.57 -13.23
N GLY A 144 7.66 4.61 -13.95
CA GLY A 144 6.82 4.49 -15.16
C GLY A 144 7.42 3.67 -16.29
N ASN A 145 8.74 3.49 -16.30
CA ASN A 145 9.48 2.80 -17.35
C ASN A 145 10.06 1.44 -16.91
N THR A 146 9.88 1.07 -15.64
CA THR A 146 10.45 -0.18 -15.12
C THR A 146 9.68 -1.41 -15.59
N LYS A 147 10.40 -2.51 -15.80
CA LYS A 147 9.82 -3.86 -15.95
C LYS A 147 9.27 -4.39 -14.63
N LEU A 148 9.80 -3.90 -13.48
CA LEU A 148 9.38 -4.29 -12.14
C LEU A 148 8.11 -3.56 -11.68
N SER A 149 7.15 -3.40 -12.58
CA SER A 149 5.86 -2.78 -12.27
C SER A 149 5.05 -3.60 -11.26
N ASN A 150 4.09 -2.96 -10.58
CA ASN A 150 3.21 -3.65 -9.63
C ASN A 150 2.53 -4.88 -10.25
N ALA A 151 2.00 -4.75 -11.47
CA ALA A 151 1.33 -5.84 -12.16
C ALA A 151 2.29 -7.00 -12.51
N PHE A 152 3.53 -6.68 -12.91
CA PHE A 152 4.56 -7.69 -13.15
C PHE A 152 4.91 -8.44 -11.87
N LEU A 153 5.15 -7.72 -10.77
CA LEU A 153 5.50 -8.32 -9.48
C LEU A 153 4.38 -9.21 -8.95
N GLU A 154 3.12 -8.78 -9.01
CA GLU A 154 1.97 -9.61 -8.64
C GLU A 154 1.89 -10.90 -9.46
N LYS A 155 2.11 -10.80 -10.77
CA LYS A 155 2.10 -11.98 -11.66
C LYS A 155 3.21 -12.97 -11.32
N GLN A 156 4.41 -12.49 -11.03
CA GLN A 156 5.55 -13.36 -10.69
C GLN A 156 5.39 -13.95 -9.29
N LEU A 157 5.06 -13.13 -8.32
CA LEU A 157 5.01 -13.52 -6.91
C LEU A 157 3.70 -14.20 -6.50
N LYS A 158 2.68 -14.17 -7.36
CA LYS A 158 1.33 -14.73 -7.09
C LYS A 158 0.70 -14.19 -5.80
N VAL A 159 0.88 -12.91 -5.55
CA VAL A 159 0.36 -12.21 -4.38
C VAL A 159 -0.15 -10.83 -4.79
N THR A 160 -1.23 -10.39 -4.15
CA THR A 160 -1.74 -9.02 -4.32
C THR A 160 -0.77 -8.02 -3.71
N ALA A 161 -0.51 -6.93 -4.42
CA ALA A 161 0.41 -5.88 -3.96
C ALA A 161 -0.04 -4.49 -4.39
N THR A 162 0.48 -3.48 -3.71
CA THR A 162 0.29 -2.08 -4.08
C THR A 162 1.59 -1.29 -3.93
N THR A 163 1.88 -0.42 -4.89
CA THR A 163 3.14 0.34 -4.92
C THR A 163 2.93 1.78 -4.50
N ARG A 164 3.83 2.30 -3.69
CA ARG A 164 3.90 3.70 -3.27
C ARG A 164 5.33 4.22 -3.38
N ASN A 165 5.48 5.52 -3.64
CA ASN A 165 6.77 6.18 -3.56
C ASN A 165 7.10 6.58 -2.11
N TYR A 166 8.36 6.89 -1.85
CA TYR A 166 8.85 7.27 -0.53
C TYR A 166 8.11 8.47 0.07
N ALA A 167 7.90 9.53 -0.72
CA ALA A 167 7.25 10.75 -0.24
C ALA A 167 5.82 10.49 0.28
N THR A 168 5.06 9.62 -0.41
CA THR A 168 3.73 9.21 0.05
C THR A 168 3.80 8.47 1.38
N LEU A 169 4.72 7.51 1.53
CA LEU A 169 4.82 6.72 2.76
C LEU A 169 5.26 7.58 3.96
N VAL A 170 6.23 8.49 3.77
CA VAL A 170 6.65 9.43 4.82
C VAL A 170 5.49 10.32 5.24
N LYS A 171 4.72 10.84 4.26
CA LYS A 171 3.55 11.68 4.57
C LYS A 171 2.50 10.93 5.39
N LEU A 172 2.25 9.67 5.08
CA LEU A 172 1.32 8.83 5.83
C LEU A 172 1.81 8.56 7.26
N LEU A 173 3.12 8.35 7.47
CA LEU A 173 3.69 8.26 8.81
C LEU A 173 3.49 9.55 9.62
N GLU A 174 3.73 10.71 9.00
CA GLU A 174 3.52 12.01 9.67
C GLU A 174 2.06 12.21 10.09
N MET A 175 1.11 11.82 9.23
CA MET A 175 -0.32 11.93 9.50
C MET A 175 -0.80 10.96 10.59
N GLY A 176 -0.11 9.85 10.80
CA GLY A 176 -0.46 8.81 11.78
C GLY A 176 0.15 9.01 13.18
N ARG A 177 0.87 10.10 13.41
CA ARG A 177 1.49 10.45 14.72
C ARG A 177 0.52 11.04 15.71
#